data_78ba5681195100d687030cf3c02f29d0
#
_entry.id   78ba5681195100d687030cf3c02f29d0
#
_cell.length_a   1.000
_cell.length_b   1.000
_cell.length_c   1.000
_cell.angle_alpha   90.00
_cell.angle_beta   90.00
_cell.angle_gamma   90.00
#
_symmetry.space_group_name_H-M   'P 1'
#
loop_
_entity.id
_entity.type
_entity.pdbx_description
1 polymer ?
#
loop_
_entity_poly.entity_id
_entity_poly.type
_entity_poly.pdbx_seq_one_letter_code
_entity_poly.pdbx_strand_id
1 'polypeptide(L)'
;MNLQHFVESLPLQLNVTERSNCPECGNHNTFAVTKKVDGTYWFCFHNSCGAKGKVSGTILKADLDQFVHAKPKEAVTYKIPDSWLDPAKVRWLLKRHNILDVSKDRRVQCCYDPKLDRYVFMIYKEGVCYGGIGRSFTSKPKWLFYKSHPNQNKFPLVVPKYGTFYSPFYPKGVQKVGIVVEDAISAAAVSHIADGVAILGTHIPADFIDTLRSYDNLAIALDADATGKSLRYQKYLNTFVPTRIVILEKDLKDMTREKINDLFI
;
A
#
# COMPACT_ATOMS: atom_id res chain seq x y z
N MET A 1 5.79 13.78 34.19
CA MET A 1 6.73 14.18 33.08
C MET A 1 5.89 14.75 31.96
N ASN A 2 6.26 15.89 31.35
CA ASN A 2 5.50 16.41 30.21
C ASN A 2 5.84 15.57 28.96
N LEU A 3 4.89 14.80 28.45
CA LEU A 3 5.06 13.93 27.29
C LEU A 3 5.55 14.66 26.05
N GLN A 4 5.07 15.88 25.83
CA GLN A 4 5.51 16.69 24.73
C GLN A 4 7.02 16.96 24.80
N HIS A 5 7.51 17.37 25.95
CA HIS A 5 8.94 17.66 26.16
C HIS A 5 9.81 16.41 26.00
N PHE A 6 9.31 15.26 26.47
CA PHE A 6 9.96 13.97 26.25
C PHE A 6 10.07 13.64 24.75
N VAL A 7 8.98 13.77 24.00
CA VAL A 7 8.93 13.46 22.57
C VAL A 7 9.83 14.40 21.75
N GLU A 8 9.88 15.69 22.12
CA GLU A 8 10.75 16.68 21.47
C GLU A 8 12.25 16.41 21.70
N SER A 9 12.60 15.75 22.80
CA SER A 9 14.00 15.39 23.10
C SER A 9 14.50 14.13 22.38
N LEU A 10 13.61 13.37 21.72
CA LEU A 10 14.01 12.13 21.04
C LEU A 10 14.71 12.42 19.70
N PRO A 11 15.81 11.73 19.38
CA PRO A 11 16.54 11.87 18.12
C PRO A 11 15.81 11.14 16.97
N LEU A 12 14.62 11.61 16.63
CA LEU A 12 13.72 10.95 15.68
C LEU A 12 14.10 11.23 14.22
N GLN A 13 14.13 10.20 13.41
CA GLN A 13 14.24 10.33 11.96
C GLN A 13 12.86 10.55 11.32
N LEU A 14 12.82 11.32 10.23
CA LEU A 14 11.60 11.62 9.52
C LEU A 14 10.97 10.34 8.93
N ASN A 15 9.64 10.16 9.13
CA ASN A 15 8.87 8.98 8.70
C ASN A 15 9.29 7.63 9.30
N VAL A 16 10.13 7.64 10.33
CA VAL A 16 10.45 6.44 11.11
C VAL A 16 9.62 6.42 12.38
N THR A 17 9.02 5.27 12.68
CA THR A 17 8.32 5.06 13.95
C THR A 17 9.25 4.33 14.91
N GLU A 18 9.58 4.99 15.99
CA GLU A 18 10.34 4.38 17.10
C GLU A 18 9.37 3.89 18.17
N ARG A 19 9.73 2.78 18.82
CA ARG A 19 8.98 2.23 19.93
C ARG A 19 9.84 2.17 21.18
N SER A 20 9.21 2.51 22.31
CA SER A 20 9.85 2.50 23.62
C SER A 20 8.86 2.09 24.70
N ASN A 21 9.34 2.01 25.94
CA ASN A 21 8.47 1.92 27.11
C ASN A 21 7.68 3.21 27.25
N CYS A 22 6.41 3.10 27.59
CA CYS A 22 5.57 4.28 27.75
C CYS A 22 6.00 5.09 28.98
N PRO A 23 6.32 6.37 28.83
CA PRO A 23 6.73 7.20 29.97
C PRO A 23 5.60 7.50 30.96
N GLU A 24 4.34 7.31 30.59
CA GLU A 24 3.20 7.47 31.50
C GLU A 24 2.83 6.19 32.24
N CYS A 25 2.68 5.08 31.53
CA CYS A 25 2.22 3.83 32.16
C CYS A 25 3.34 2.80 32.40
N GLY A 26 4.57 3.06 31.97
CA GLY A 26 5.72 2.19 32.13
C GLY A 26 5.71 0.90 31.30
N ASN A 27 4.62 0.60 30.58
CA ASN A 27 4.51 -0.65 29.83
C ASN A 27 5.55 -0.78 28.72
N HIS A 28 6.13 -1.97 28.65
CA HIS A 28 7.22 -2.29 27.74
C HIS A 28 6.80 -2.23 26.28
N ASN A 29 7.54 -1.47 25.46
CA ASN A 29 7.42 -1.39 24.00
C ASN A 29 6.00 -1.00 23.49
N THR A 30 5.22 -0.27 24.28
CA THR A 30 3.86 0.15 23.93
C THR A 30 3.75 1.59 23.44
N PHE A 31 4.79 2.40 23.59
CA PHE A 31 4.80 3.79 23.18
C PHE A 31 5.46 3.95 21.82
N ALA A 32 4.71 4.42 20.85
CA ALA A 32 5.19 4.67 19.49
C ALA A 32 5.25 6.18 19.24
N VAL A 33 6.39 6.65 18.70
CA VAL A 33 6.59 8.03 18.29
C VAL A 33 6.99 8.06 16.82
N THR A 34 6.38 8.94 16.04
CA THR A 34 6.65 9.10 14.63
C THR A 34 6.81 10.57 14.28
N LYS A 35 7.97 10.97 13.76
CA LYS A 35 8.21 12.30 13.21
C LYS A 35 7.72 12.34 11.77
N LYS A 36 6.85 13.28 11.44
CA LYS A 36 6.33 13.53 10.10
C LYS A 36 6.59 14.97 9.67
N VAL A 37 6.36 15.27 8.40
CA VAL A 37 6.54 16.61 7.82
C VAL A 37 5.71 17.69 8.56
N ASP A 38 4.53 17.34 9.05
CA ASP A 38 3.58 18.24 9.73
C ASP A 38 3.65 18.19 11.26
N GLY A 39 4.60 17.43 11.81
CA GLY A 39 4.80 17.31 13.25
C GLY A 39 5.17 15.92 13.73
N THR A 40 5.38 15.81 15.04
CA THR A 40 5.68 14.55 15.71
C THR A 40 4.45 14.03 16.43
N TYR A 41 4.11 12.78 16.16
CA TYR A 41 2.95 12.08 16.69
C TYR A 41 3.38 11.01 17.65
N TRP A 42 2.62 10.80 18.74
CA TRP A 42 2.82 9.67 19.64
C TRP A 42 1.50 9.03 20.06
N PHE A 43 1.60 7.75 20.37
CA PHE A 43 0.48 6.94 20.83
C PHE A 43 0.98 5.77 21.68
N CYS A 44 0.31 5.53 22.82
CA CYS A 44 0.52 4.32 23.61
C CYS A 44 -0.53 3.25 23.25
N PHE A 45 -0.07 2.06 22.90
CA PHE A 45 -0.94 0.93 22.54
C PHE A 45 -1.49 0.15 23.75
N HIS A 46 -1.14 0.55 24.99
CA HIS A 46 -1.70 -0.06 26.17
C HIS A 46 -3.13 0.45 26.40
N ASN A 47 -4.09 -0.47 26.50
CA ASN A 47 -5.52 -0.17 26.50
C ASN A 47 -5.98 0.81 27.60
N SER A 48 -5.36 0.78 28.77
CA SER A 48 -5.69 1.67 29.89
C SER A 48 -4.89 2.97 29.93
N CYS A 49 -3.96 3.16 28.98
CA CYS A 49 -3.11 4.36 28.89
C CYS A 49 -3.66 5.31 27.82
N GLY A 50 -4.08 6.48 28.21
CA GLY A 50 -4.58 7.51 27.26
C GLY A 50 -3.48 8.31 26.55
N ALA A 51 -2.18 7.98 26.75
CA ALA A 51 -1.06 8.73 26.22
C ALA A 51 -1.07 8.82 24.70
N LYS A 52 -1.46 9.94 24.13
CA LYS A 52 -1.45 10.26 22.72
C LYS A 52 -1.33 11.76 22.52
N GLY A 53 -0.76 12.16 21.40
CA GLY A 53 -0.69 13.57 21.08
C GLY A 53 0.02 13.87 19.76
N LYS A 54 0.11 15.16 19.48
CA LYS A 54 0.83 15.72 18.36
C LYS A 54 1.52 17.00 18.81
N VAL A 55 2.76 17.18 18.39
CA VAL A 55 3.47 18.46 18.41
C VAL A 55 3.67 18.92 16.97
N SER A 56 3.29 20.15 16.66
CA SER A 56 3.56 20.75 15.35
C SER A 56 5.06 21.02 15.26
N GLY A 57 5.70 20.49 14.21
CA GLY A 57 7.12 20.64 13.97
C GLY A 57 7.41 21.58 12.82
N THR A 58 8.48 22.38 12.95
CA THR A 58 9.09 23.04 11.80
C THR A 58 10.07 22.06 11.18
N ILE A 59 9.94 21.80 9.86
CA ILE A 59 10.94 20.99 9.15
C ILE A 59 12.24 21.76 9.15
N LEU A 60 13.27 21.21 9.76
CA LEU A 60 14.61 21.76 9.67
C LEU A 60 15.18 21.40 8.28
N LYS A 61 16.01 22.31 7.72
CA LYS A 61 16.71 22.08 6.44
C LYS A 61 17.51 20.75 6.47
N ALA A 62 18.07 20.38 7.62
CA ALA A 62 18.74 19.10 7.83
C ALA A 62 17.83 17.87 7.67
N ASP A 63 16.53 17.97 8.00
CA ASP A 63 15.56 16.89 7.78
C ASP A 63 15.27 16.70 6.30
N LEU A 64 15.23 17.80 5.52
CA LEU A 64 15.08 17.78 4.07
C LEU A 64 16.33 17.22 3.38
N ASP A 65 17.52 17.60 3.82
CA ASP A 65 18.79 17.12 3.28
C ASP A 65 18.95 15.60 3.50
N GLN A 66 18.54 15.07 4.64
CA GLN A 66 18.49 13.61 4.87
C GLN A 66 17.52 12.90 3.92
N PHE A 67 16.41 13.55 3.54
CA PHE A 67 15.43 12.98 2.62
C PHE A 67 15.94 12.97 1.17
N VAL A 68 16.63 14.04 0.75
CA VAL A 68 17.20 14.19 -0.60
C VAL A 68 18.43 13.30 -0.79
N HIS A 69 19.21 13.08 0.26
CA HIS A 69 20.46 12.30 0.23
C HIS A 69 20.35 10.91 0.84
N ALA A 70 19.13 10.44 1.19
CA ALA A 70 18.92 9.04 1.58
C ALA A 70 19.40 8.14 0.43
N LYS A 71 20.55 7.48 0.61
CA LYS A 71 21.04 6.49 -0.35
C LYS A 71 19.91 5.53 -0.66
N PRO A 72 19.62 5.23 -1.96
CA PRO A 72 18.67 4.20 -2.30
C PRO A 72 19.10 2.93 -1.55
N LYS A 73 18.22 2.43 -0.68
CA LYS A 73 18.48 1.13 -0.04
C LYS A 73 18.58 0.13 -1.18
N GLU A 74 19.66 -0.65 -1.22
CA GLU A 74 19.83 -1.69 -2.23
C GLU A 74 18.55 -2.51 -2.34
N ALA A 75 18.08 -2.68 -3.57
CA ALA A 75 16.87 -3.41 -3.85
C ALA A 75 17.13 -4.90 -3.54
N VAL A 76 16.73 -5.34 -2.36
CA VAL A 76 16.83 -6.76 -2.00
C VAL A 76 15.71 -7.50 -2.70
N THR A 77 16.06 -8.27 -3.73
CA THR A 77 15.11 -9.10 -4.48
C THR A 77 14.50 -10.17 -3.57
N TYR A 78 13.18 -10.24 -3.53
CA TYR A 78 12.48 -11.31 -2.83
C TYR A 78 12.53 -12.59 -3.66
N LYS A 79 13.08 -13.67 -3.06
CA LYS A 79 13.10 -14.98 -3.70
C LYS A 79 11.82 -15.75 -3.38
N ILE A 80 11.01 -16.02 -4.40
CA ILE A 80 9.78 -16.79 -4.27
C ILE A 80 10.16 -18.25 -3.96
N PRO A 81 9.65 -18.86 -2.87
CA PRO A 81 9.91 -20.27 -2.57
C PRO A 81 9.32 -21.20 -3.64
N ASP A 82 10.06 -22.22 -4.05
CA ASP A 82 9.58 -23.22 -5.04
C ASP A 82 8.33 -23.96 -4.57
N SER A 83 8.16 -24.13 -3.23
CA SER A 83 7.00 -24.76 -2.62
C SER A 83 5.69 -23.95 -2.75
N TRP A 84 5.76 -22.71 -3.27
CA TRP A 84 4.57 -21.85 -3.47
C TRP A 84 3.89 -22.07 -4.82
N LEU A 85 4.37 -23.00 -5.62
CA LEU A 85 3.83 -23.32 -6.93
C LEU A 85 2.69 -24.34 -6.81
N ASP A 86 1.46 -23.87 -6.50
CA ASP A 86 0.23 -24.67 -6.57
C ASP A 86 -0.73 -24.05 -7.59
N PRO A 87 -0.62 -24.45 -8.87
CA PRO A 87 -1.43 -23.87 -9.94
C PRO A 87 -2.93 -24.14 -9.80
N ALA A 88 -3.34 -25.22 -9.11
CA ALA A 88 -4.75 -25.55 -8.96
C ALA A 88 -5.44 -24.60 -7.98
N LYS A 89 -4.86 -24.37 -6.81
CA LYS A 89 -5.37 -23.41 -5.81
C LYS A 89 -5.39 -21.99 -6.35
N VAL A 90 -4.28 -21.55 -6.95
CA VAL A 90 -4.19 -20.22 -7.57
C VAL A 90 -5.26 -20.04 -8.64
N ARG A 91 -5.43 -21.02 -9.54
CA ARG A 91 -6.46 -20.98 -10.59
C ARG A 91 -7.87 -20.87 -10.02
N TRP A 92 -8.15 -21.57 -8.92
CA TRP A 92 -9.45 -21.48 -8.24
C TRP A 92 -9.75 -20.05 -7.78
N LEU A 93 -8.79 -19.38 -7.10
CA LEU A 93 -8.95 -18.00 -6.66
C LEU A 93 -9.18 -17.04 -7.84
N LEU A 94 -8.32 -17.15 -8.85
CA LEU A 94 -8.38 -16.27 -10.03
C LEU A 94 -9.69 -16.40 -10.79
N LYS A 95 -10.22 -17.63 -10.91
CA LYS A 95 -11.54 -17.89 -11.50
C LYS A 95 -12.67 -17.31 -10.66
N ARG A 96 -12.63 -17.53 -9.34
CA ARG A 96 -13.65 -17.03 -8.41
C ARG A 96 -13.87 -15.53 -8.51
N HIS A 97 -12.80 -14.78 -8.74
CA HIS A 97 -12.83 -13.32 -8.84
C HIS A 97 -12.76 -12.80 -10.28
N ASN A 98 -12.93 -13.67 -11.26
CA ASN A 98 -12.93 -13.32 -12.68
C ASN A 98 -11.68 -12.55 -13.19
N ILE A 99 -10.51 -12.88 -12.62
CA ILE A 99 -9.21 -12.27 -12.94
C ILE A 99 -8.19 -13.27 -13.54
N LEU A 100 -8.67 -14.42 -14.02
CA LEU A 100 -7.78 -15.46 -14.55
C LEU A 100 -7.02 -15.02 -15.81
N ASP A 101 -7.64 -14.23 -16.65
CA ASP A 101 -7.02 -13.64 -17.84
C ASP A 101 -5.89 -12.67 -17.48
N VAL A 102 -6.08 -11.83 -16.45
CA VAL A 102 -5.06 -10.90 -15.95
C VAL A 102 -3.78 -11.62 -15.56
N SER A 103 -3.91 -12.81 -14.96
CA SER A 103 -2.76 -13.66 -14.64
C SER A 103 -2.16 -14.35 -15.86
N LYS A 104 -3.00 -14.81 -16.82
CA LYS A 104 -2.52 -15.40 -18.07
C LYS A 104 -1.73 -14.41 -18.91
N ASP A 105 -2.17 -13.14 -18.94
CA ASP A 105 -1.50 -12.04 -19.61
C ASP A 105 -0.25 -11.55 -18.85
N ARG A 106 0.12 -12.19 -17.75
CA ARG A 106 1.24 -11.81 -16.89
C ARG A 106 1.16 -10.38 -16.37
N ARG A 107 -0.05 -9.86 -16.14
CA ARG A 107 -0.25 -8.54 -15.53
C ARG A 107 -0.24 -8.59 -14.02
N VAL A 108 -0.52 -9.75 -13.43
CA VAL A 108 -0.36 -10.06 -12.00
C VAL A 108 0.24 -11.44 -11.83
N GLN A 109 1.11 -11.61 -10.84
CA GLN A 109 1.58 -12.91 -10.41
C GLN A 109 0.96 -13.24 -9.05
N CYS A 110 0.31 -14.40 -8.98
CA CYS A 110 -0.24 -14.95 -7.74
C CYS A 110 0.39 -16.31 -7.49
N CYS A 111 0.82 -16.55 -6.26
CA CYS A 111 1.35 -17.82 -5.75
C CYS A 111 0.48 -18.27 -4.56
N TYR A 112 0.71 -19.49 -4.08
CA TYR A 112 0.07 -19.99 -2.87
C TYR A 112 1.13 -20.45 -1.86
N ASP A 113 1.08 -19.88 -0.66
CA ASP A 113 1.89 -20.30 0.49
C ASP A 113 1.17 -21.40 1.25
N PRO A 114 1.58 -22.69 1.13
CA PRO A 114 0.90 -23.79 1.80
C PRO A 114 1.13 -23.81 3.32
N LYS A 115 2.22 -23.18 3.80
CA LYS A 115 2.54 -23.13 5.24
C LYS A 115 1.60 -22.22 6.02
N LEU A 116 1.22 -21.09 5.44
CA LEU A 116 0.36 -20.10 6.08
C LEU A 116 -1.06 -20.07 5.50
N ASP A 117 -1.39 -20.95 4.56
CA ASP A 117 -2.67 -21.02 3.83
C ASP A 117 -3.05 -19.65 3.25
N ARG A 118 -2.16 -19.11 2.36
CA ARG A 118 -2.33 -17.77 1.79
C ARG A 118 -2.11 -17.74 0.30
N TYR A 119 -2.95 -16.98 -0.39
CA TYR A 119 -2.72 -16.57 -1.77
C TYR A 119 -1.86 -15.32 -1.77
N VAL A 120 -0.69 -15.36 -2.39
CA VAL A 120 0.30 -14.29 -2.34
C VAL A 120 0.40 -13.60 -3.70
N PHE A 121 0.00 -12.34 -3.75
CA PHE A 121 0.17 -11.48 -4.91
C PHE A 121 1.53 -10.81 -4.83
N MET A 122 2.39 -11.07 -5.83
CA MET A 122 3.76 -10.59 -5.86
C MET A 122 3.83 -9.13 -6.30
N ILE A 123 4.69 -8.36 -5.64
CA ILE A 123 4.87 -6.93 -5.87
C ILE A 123 6.17 -6.72 -6.64
N TYR A 124 6.05 -6.10 -7.81
CA TYR A 124 7.17 -5.78 -8.68
C TYR A 124 7.31 -4.27 -8.86
N LYS A 125 8.54 -3.81 -8.96
CA LYS A 125 8.91 -2.46 -9.38
C LYS A 125 10.14 -2.56 -10.26
N GLU A 126 10.09 -1.99 -11.48
CA GLU A 126 11.21 -1.99 -12.43
C GLU A 126 11.79 -3.38 -12.69
N GLY A 127 10.91 -4.40 -12.79
CA GLY A 127 11.30 -5.79 -13.03
C GLY A 127 11.82 -6.55 -11.81
N VAL A 128 12.01 -5.88 -10.67
CA VAL A 128 12.50 -6.50 -9.43
C VAL A 128 11.33 -6.90 -8.54
N CYS A 129 11.37 -8.14 -8.00
CA CYS A 129 10.39 -8.59 -7.02
C CYS A 129 10.76 -8.08 -5.62
N TYR A 130 9.89 -7.29 -5.01
CA TYR A 130 10.08 -6.73 -3.66
C TYR A 130 9.36 -7.52 -2.56
N GLY A 131 8.69 -8.61 -2.90
CA GLY A 131 7.91 -9.42 -1.98
C GLY A 131 6.48 -9.57 -2.45
N GLY A 132 5.54 -9.68 -1.53
CA GLY A 132 4.14 -9.87 -1.87
C GLY A 132 3.19 -9.53 -0.76
N ILE A 133 1.90 -9.56 -1.08
CA ILE A 133 0.81 -9.45 -0.12
C ILE A 133 -0.01 -10.73 -0.12
N GLY A 134 -0.02 -11.42 1.02
CA GLY A 134 -0.74 -12.67 1.20
C GLY A 134 -2.13 -12.47 1.77
N ARG A 135 -3.14 -13.03 1.10
CA ARG A 135 -4.54 -13.08 1.52
C ARG A 135 -4.85 -14.43 2.13
N SER A 136 -5.36 -14.45 3.37
CA SER A 136 -6.00 -15.62 3.95
C SER A 136 -7.53 -15.46 3.97
N PHE A 137 -8.25 -16.55 3.77
CA PHE A 137 -9.70 -16.63 3.96
C PHE A 137 -10.10 -17.27 5.29
N THR A 138 -9.14 -17.93 5.94
CA THR A 138 -9.37 -18.76 7.13
C THR A 138 -8.70 -18.21 8.38
N SER A 139 -7.53 -17.57 8.24
CA SER A 139 -6.70 -17.14 9.37
C SER A 139 -6.53 -15.63 9.48
N LYS A 140 -6.20 -15.16 10.70
CA LYS A 140 -5.84 -13.76 10.96
C LYS A 140 -4.31 -13.62 11.08
N PRO A 141 -3.73 -12.48 10.71
CA PRO A 141 -4.39 -11.35 10.05
C PRO A 141 -4.85 -11.71 8.64
N LYS A 142 -5.95 -11.09 8.17
CA LYS A 142 -6.52 -11.32 6.83
C LYS A 142 -5.49 -11.07 5.72
N TRP A 143 -4.64 -10.06 5.89
CA TRP A 143 -3.56 -9.69 4.98
C TRP A 143 -2.21 -9.74 5.67
N LEU A 144 -1.18 -10.25 4.99
CA LEU A 144 0.19 -10.34 5.48
C LEU A 144 1.18 -9.91 4.40
N PHE A 145 2.11 -9.00 4.74
CA PHE A 145 3.21 -8.65 3.85
C PHE A 145 4.34 -9.66 3.95
N TYR A 146 4.79 -10.13 2.81
CA TYR A 146 6.00 -10.92 2.63
C TYR A 146 7.12 -9.99 2.17
N LYS A 147 8.20 -9.93 2.92
CA LYS A 147 9.34 -9.04 2.69
C LYS A 147 10.64 -9.82 2.79
N SER A 148 11.66 -9.39 2.04
CA SER A 148 13.03 -9.92 2.17
C SER A 148 13.71 -9.45 3.45
N HIS A 149 13.37 -8.24 3.93
CA HIS A 149 13.95 -7.64 5.13
C HIS A 149 12.89 -6.84 5.92
N PRO A 150 12.89 -6.87 7.27
CA PRO A 150 11.92 -6.14 8.10
C PRO A 150 11.80 -4.65 7.77
N ASN A 151 12.92 -3.99 7.48
CA ASN A 151 13.01 -2.56 7.19
C ASN A 151 12.85 -2.21 5.71
N GLN A 152 12.47 -3.18 4.87
CA GLN A 152 12.22 -2.94 3.46
C GLN A 152 11.02 -2.01 3.26
N ASN A 153 11.15 -1.02 2.35
CA ASN A 153 10.05 -0.16 1.96
C ASN A 153 8.88 -0.98 1.42
N LYS A 154 7.66 -0.54 1.69
CA LYS A 154 6.47 -1.10 1.07
C LYS A 154 6.25 -0.41 -0.26
N PHE A 155 5.81 -1.16 -1.25
CA PHE A 155 5.36 -0.63 -2.54
C PHE A 155 3.91 -0.99 -2.76
N PRO A 156 3.14 -0.17 -3.51
CA PRO A 156 1.81 -0.58 -3.94
C PRO A 156 1.94 -1.77 -4.90
N LEU A 157 0.94 -2.64 -4.90
CA LEU A 157 0.82 -3.61 -5.98
C LEU A 157 0.20 -2.88 -7.17
N VAL A 158 0.94 -2.79 -8.27
CA VAL A 158 0.44 -2.25 -9.54
C VAL A 158 0.13 -3.41 -10.48
N VAL A 159 -1.12 -3.47 -10.95
CA VAL A 159 -1.56 -4.37 -12.01
C VAL A 159 -1.75 -3.52 -13.26
N PRO A 160 -0.81 -3.58 -14.24
CA PRO A 160 -0.83 -2.69 -15.38
C PRO A 160 -1.97 -3.03 -16.35
N LYS A 161 -2.52 -2.00 -17.01
CA LYS A 161 -3.44 -2.16 -18.13
C LYS A 161 -2.74 -2.73 -19.36
N TYR A 162 -1.54 -2.25 -19.63
CA TYR A 162 -0.72 -2.64 -20.78
C TYR A 162 0.61 -3.26 -20.33
N GLY A 163 1.06 -4.27 -21.05
CA GLY A 163 2.31 -4.97 -20.74
C GLY A 163 2.17 -6.01 -19.65
N THR A 164 3.25 -6.23 -18.92
CA THR A 164 3.33 -7.24 -17.87
C THR A 164 3.76 -6.60 -16.53
N PHE A 165 3.61 -7.32 -15.43
CA PHE A 165 4.10 -6.88 -14.13
C PHE A 165 5.64 -6.66 -14.07
N TYR A 166 6.41 -7.25 -15.00
CA TYR A 166 7.84 -7.00 -15.15
C TYR A 166 8.14 -5.77 -16.00
N SER A 167 7.32 -5.51 -17.02
CA SER A 167 7.54 -4.47 -18.01
C SER A 167 6.21 -3.85 -18.43
N PRO A 168 5.64 -3.00 -17.56
CA PRO A 168 4.48 -2.20 -17.94
C PRO A 168 4.88 -1.21 -19.03
N PHE A 169 4.01 -0.96 -19.99
CA PHE A 169 4.23 0.05 -21.01
C PHE A 169 2.96 0.85 -21.27
N TYR A 170 3.13 2.03 -21.87
CA TYR A 170 2.01 2.87 -22.27
C TYR A 170 2.18 3.20 -23.76
N PRO A 171 1.17 2.93 -24.60
CA PRO A 171 1.21 3.34 -25.99
C PRO A 171 1.38 4.86 -26.11
N LYS A 172 2.15 5.31 -27.10
CA LYS A 172 2.39 6.74 -27.32
C LYS A 172 1.05 7.48 -27.49
N GLY A 173 0.87 8.58 -26.77
CA GLY A 173 -0.34 9.41 -26.79
C GLY A 173 -1.50 8.88 -25.92
N VAL A 174 -1.35 7.75 -25.26
CA VAL A 174 -2.34 7.23 -24.30
C VAL A 174 -2.03 7.75 -22.91
N GLN A 175 -3.04 8.36 -22.27
CA GLN A 175 -2.90 8.82 -20.88
C GLN A 175 -2.70 7.64 -19.93
N LYS A 176 -1.78 7.81 -19.01
CA LYS A 176 -1.53 6.87 -17.92
C LYS A 176 -2.53 7.11 -16.79
N VAL A 177 -3.56 6.29 -16.70
CA VAL A 177 -4.60 6.38 -15.68
C VAL A 177 -4.42 5.30 -14.63
N GLY A 178 -4.46 5.67 -13.35
CA GLY A 178 -4.42 4.75 -12.22
C GLY A 178 -5.73 4.74 -11.44
N ILE A 179 -6.20 3.55 -11.07
CA ILE A 179 -7.33 3.36 -10.15
C ILE A 179 -6.79 2.85 -8.83
N VAL A 180 -6.85 3.71 -7.80
CA VAL A 180 -6.37 3.41 -6.44
C VAL A 180 -7.46 2.63 -5.70
N VAL A 181 -7.12 1.42 -5.27
CA VAL A 181 -8.03 0.48 -4.61
C VAL A 181 -7.39 -0.08 -3.32
N GLU A 182 -8.18 -0.74 -2.47
CA GLU A 182 -7.66 -1.26 -1.21
C GLU A 182 -6.82 -2.52 -1.37
N ASP A 183 -7.23 -3.45 -2.23
CA ASP A 183 -6.64 -4.79 -2.29
C ASP A 183 -6.20 -5.25 -3.69
N ALA A 184 -5.38 -6.30 -3.73
CA ALA A 184 -4.78 -6.85 -4.93
C ALA A 184 -5.81 -7.41 -5.93
N ILE A 185 -6.91 -7.98 -5.45
CA ILE A 185 -7.95 -8.57 -6.30
C ILE A 185 -8.73 -7.46 -7.00
N SER A 186 -9.08 -6.41 -6.25
CA SER A 186 -9.72 -5.20 -6.80
C SER A 186 -8.83 -4.51 -7.84
N ALA A 187 -7.49 -4.44 -7.59
CA ALA A 187 -6.54 -3.90 -8.58
C ALA A 187 -6.52 -4.72 -9.88
N ALA A 188 -6.52 -6.05 -9.76
CA ALA A 188 -6.61 -6.92 -10.93
C ALA A 188 -7.96 -6.78 -11.66
N ALA A 189 -9.07 -6.62 -10.93
CA ALA A 189 -10.39 -6.46 -11.51
C ALA A 189 -10.52 -5.21 -12.40
N VAL A 190 -9.92 -4.09 -12.02
CA VAL A 190 -9.96 -2.82 -12.79
C VAL A 190 -8.90 -2.74 -13.89
N SER A 191 -7.95 -3.66 -13.94
CA SER A 191 -6.79 -3.56 -14.84
C SER A 191 -7.12 -3.65 -16.34
N HIS A 192 -8.35 -4.00 -16.71
CA HIS A 192 -8.79 -3.97 -18.11
C HIS A 192 -9.12 -2.56 -18.61
N ILE A 193 -9.37 -1.60 -17.73
CA ILE A 193 -9.68 -0.20 -18.09
C ILE A 193 -8.56 0.79 -17.76
N ALA A 194 -7.81 0.58 -16.66
CA ALA A 194 -6.71 1.42 -16.22
C ALA A 194 -5.73 0.58 -15.37
N ASP A 195 -4.59 1.13 -14.98
CA ASP A 195 -3.74 0.45 -13.99
C ASP A 195 -4.46 0.33 -12.65
N GLY A 196 -4.57 -0.88 -12.12
CA GLY A 196 -5.03 -1.09 -10.75
C GLY A 196 -3.88 -0.87 -9.77
N VAL A 197 -4.04 0.06 -8.82
CA VAL A 197 -3.03 0.38 -7.81
C VAL A 197 -3.56 0.04 -6.43
N ALA A 198 -3.19 -1.13 -5.91
CA ALA A 198 -3.60 -1.56 -4.58
C ALA A 198 -2.72 -0.92 -3.50
N ILE A 199 -3.33 -0.16 -2.59
CA ILE A 199 -2.63 0.44 -1.45
C ILE A 199 -2.48 -0.51 -0.26
N LEU A 200 -3.10 -1.69 -0.34
CA LEU A 200 -2.97 -2.81 0.62
C LEU A 200 -3.42 -2.42 2.03
N GLY A 201 -4.57 -1.80 2.10
CA GLY A 201 -5.23 -1.27 3.30
C GLY A 201 -5.96 0.03 3.00
N THR A 202 -6.29 0.78 4.03
CA THR A 202 -7.02 2.06 3.91
C THR A 202 -6.12 3.28 4.14
N HIS A 203 -4.79 3.09 4.17
CA HIS A 203 -3.81 4.16 4.33
C HIS A 203 -2.82 4.17 3.17
N ILE A 204 -2.60 5.33 2.57
CA ILE A 204 -1.57 5.52 1.54
C ILE A 204 -0.26 5.88 2.24
N PRO A 205 0.73 4.97 2.26
CA PRO A 205 2.06 5.28 2.81
C PRO A 205 2.75 6.36 1.99
N ALA A 206 3.64 7.13 2.62
CA ALA A 206 4.43 8.14 1.92
C ALA A 206 5.25 7.55 0.75
N ASP A 207 5.78 6.35 0.93
CA ASP A 207 6.55 5.63 -0.09
C ASP A 207 5.76 5.34 -1.39
N PHE A 208 4.41 5.40 -1.34
CA PHE A 208 3.56 5.16 -2.53
C PHE A 208 3.37 6.42 -3.38
N ILE A 209 3.66 7.59 -2.84
CA ILE A 209 3.39 8.87 -3.50
C ILE A 209 4.13 9.00 -4.83
N ASP A 210 5.39 8.56 -4.90
CA ASP A 210 6.16 8.61 -6.15
C ASP A 210 5.53 7.76 -7.26
N THR A 211 5.01 6.57 -6.89
CA THR A 211 4.25 5.75 -7.84
C THR A 211 2.99 6.47 -8.30
N LEU A 212 2.23 7.07 -7.38
CA LEU A 212 0.98 7.76 -7.71
C LEU A 212 1.21 9.02 -8.55
N ARG A 213 2.29 9.76 -8.31
CA ARG A 213 2.69 10.94 -9.11
C ARG A 213 3.05 10.61 -10.55
N SER A 214 3.38 9.36 -10.85
CA SER A 214 3.73 8.95 -12.21
C SER A 214 2.54 8.81 -13.16
N TYR A 215 1.30 9.01 -12.67
CA TYR A 215 0.06 8.95 -13.46
C TYR A 215 -0.35 10.34 -13.95
N ASP A 216 -1.00 10.38 -15.13
CA ASP A 216 -1.61 11.62 -15.65
C ASP A 216 -2.93 11.93 -14.94
N ASN A 217 -3.67 10.89 -14.55
CA ASN A 217 -4.92 10.97 -13.82
C ASN A 217 -5.08 9.82 -12.85
N LEU A 218 -5.74 10.07 -11.71
CA LEU A 218 -6.08 9.06 -10.72
C LEU A 218 -7.60 9.01 -10.47
N ALA A 219 -8.10 7.82 -10.20
CA ALA A 219 -9.40 7.61 -9.59
C ALA A 219 -9.21 6.86 -8.27
N ILE A 220 -9.82 7.34 -7.19
CA ILE A 220 -9.82 6.67 -5.90
C ILE A 220 -11.13 5.90 -5.76
N ALA A 221 -11.05 4.59 -5.65
CA ALA A 221 -12.17 3.67 -5.52
C ALA A 221 -11.91 2.69 -4.37
N LEU A 222 -11.90 3.23 -3.14
CA LEU A 222 -11.79 2.43 -1.91
C LEU A 222 -13.16 1.86 -1.54
N ASP A 223 -13.16 0.83 -0.68
CA ASP A 223 -14.38 0.21 -0.19
C ASP A 223 -15.31 1.23 0.48
N ALA A 224 -16.62 0.98 0.48
CA ALA A 224 -17.66 1.96 0.86
C ALA A 224 -17.47 2.55 2.27
N ASP A 225 -16.92 1.78 3.21
CA ASP A 225 -16.62 2.20 4.58
C ASP A 225 -15.43 3.18 4.68
N ALA A 226 -14.64 3.32 3.60
CA ALA A 226 -13.49 4.20 3.52
C ALA A 226 -13.76 5.56 2.82
N THR A 227 -15.01 5.90 2.51
CA THR A 227 -15.39 7.13 1.78
C THR A 227 -14.79 8.40 2.39
N GLY A 228 -14.84 8.55 3.72
CA GLY A 228 -14.25 9.71 4.40
C GLY A 228 -12.71 9.80 4.27
N LYS A 229 -12.03 8.67 4.05
CA LYS A 229 -10.59 8.63 3.74
C LYS A 229 -10.34 8.99 2.29
N SER A 230 -11.18 8.50 1.38
CA SER A 230 -11.14 8.83 -0.06
C SER A 230 -11.15 10.33 -0.29
N LEU A 231 -12.02 11.08 0.39
CA LEU A 231 -12.08 12.55 0.32
C LEU A 231 -10.78 13.23 0.77
N ARG A 232 -10.17 12.74 1.86
CA ARG A 232 -8.88 13.27 2.33
C ARG A 232 -7.75 12.99 1.35
N TYR A 233 -7.71 11.78 0.78
CA TYR A 233 -6.70 11.41 -0.20
C TYR A 233 -6.89 12.14 -1.52
N GLN A 234 -8.11 12.34 -1.99
CA GLN A 234 -8.37 13.15 -3.17
C GLN A 234 -7.80 14.56 -3.00
N LYS A 235 -8.15 15.24 -1.89
CA LYS A 235 -7.64 16.58 -1.60
C LYS A 235 -6.12 16.63 -1.59
N TYR A 236 -5.47 15.61 -1.02
CA TYR A 236 -4.01 15.52 -0.97
C TYR A 236 -3.39 15.21 -2.33
N LEU A 237 -3.86 14.17 -3.02
CA LEU A 237 -3.30 13.74 -4.30
C LEU A 237 -3.56 14.77 -5.41
N ASN A 238 -4.69 15.46 -5.36
CA ASN A 238 -5.05 16.49 -6.34
C ASN A 238 -4.09 17.70 -6.34
N THR A 239 -3.20 17.80 -5.34
CA THR A 239 -2.12 18.81 -5.34
C THR A 239 -1.03 18.49 -6.37
N PHE A 240 -0.92 17.26 -6.88
CA PHE A 240 0.10 16.86 -7.87
C PHE A 240 -0.44 16.08 -9.06
N VAL A 241 -1.57 15.41 -8.95
CA VAL A 241 -2.19 14.62 -10.03
C VAL A 241 -3.69 14.84 -10.00
N PRO A 242 -4.34 15.20 -11.11
CA PRO A 242 -5.78 15.27 -11.20
C PRO A 242 -6.42 13.98 -10.67
N THR A 243 -7.20 14.08 -9.61
CA THR A 243 -7.71 12.93 -8.87
C THR A 243 -9.21 13.06 -8.64
N ARG A 244 -9.99 12.06 -9.09
CA ARG A 244 -11.43 11.95 -8.81
C ARG A 244 -11.71 10.84 -7.80
N ILE A 245 -12.89 10.88 -7.17
CA ILE A 245 -13.40 9.79 -6.33
C ILE A 245 -14.47 9.05 -7.11
N VAL A 246 -14.47 7.74 -6.98
CA VAL A 246 -15.56 6.86 -7.39
C VAL A 246 -16.10 6.19 -6.14
N ILE A 247 -17.37 6.46 -5.83
CA ILE A 247 -18.05 5.87 -4.67
C ILE A 247 -18.55 4.50 -5.07
N LEU A 248 -18.16 3.49 -4.30
CA LEU A 248 -18.54 2.11 -4.56
C LEU A 248 -19.74 1.71 -3.70
N GLU A 249 -20.75 1.11 -4.31
CA GLU A 249 -21.86 0.45 -3.60
C GLU A 249 -21.50 -0.97 -3.16
N LYS A 250 -20.52 -1.57 -3.83
CA LYS A 250 -20.04 -2.94 -3.62
C LYS A 250 -18.55 -3.03 -3.94
N ASP A 251 -17.85 -3.99 -3.33
CA ASP A 251 -16.43 -4.24 -3.60
C ASP A 251 -16.20 -4.53 -5.10
N LEU A 252 -15.21 -3.89 -5.70
CA LEU A 252 -14.88 -4.05 -7.13
C LEU A 252 -14.60 -5.51 -7.52
N LYS A 253 -13.98 -6.29 -6.63
CA LYS A 253 -13.70 -7.73 -6.84
C LYS A 253 -14.96 -8.61 -6.96
N ASP A 254 -16.11 -8.08 -6.57
CA ASP A 254 -17.42 -8.76 -6.62
C ASP A 254 -18.35 -8.19 -7.70
N MET A 255 -17.82 -7.26 -8.53
CA MET A 255 -18.54 -6.69 -9.67
C MET A 255 -18.21 -7.41 -10.98
N THR A 256 -19.10 -7.32 -11.95
CA THR A 256 -18.81 -7.72 -13.33
C THR A 256 -18.01 -6.64 -14.05
N ARG A 257 -17.34 -6.99 -15.14
CA ARG A 257 -16.56 -6.02 -15.94
C ARG A 257 -17.40 -4.90 -16.51
N GLU A 258 -18.63 -5.21 -16.95
CA GLU A 258 -19.58 -4.23 -17.47
C GLU A 258 -19.89 -3.18 -16.41
N LYS A 259 -20.20 -3.61 -15.17
CA LYS A 259 -20.45 -2.68 -14.06
C LYS A 259 -19.22 -1.85 -13.70
N ILE A 260 -18.03 -2.44 -13.76
CA ILE A 260 -16.79 -1.70 -13.54
C ILE A 260 -16.60 -0.65 -14.64
N ASN A 261 -16.85 -1.00 -15.93
CA ASN A 261 -16.78 -0.03 -17.02
C ASN A 261 -17.73 1.15 -16.79
N ASP A 262 -18.99 0.88 -16.43
CA ASP A 262 -20.02 1.91 -16.21
C ASP A 262 -19.63 2.90 -15.09
N LEU A 263 -18.82 2.47 -14.12
CA LEU A 263 -18.35 3.33 -13.02
C LEU A 263 -17.21 4.29 -13.41
N PHE A 264 -16.41 3.91 -14.42
CA PHE A 264 -15.15 4.63 -14.69
C PHE A 264 -15.12 5.31 -16.07
N ILE A 265 -16.00 4.95 -16.98
CA ILE A 265 -16.18 5.55 -18.30
C ILE A 265 -17.31 6.57 -18.25
#